data_11c52121bfa8e71b756d6c855eb808a3
#
_entry.id   11c52121bfa8e71b756d6c855eb808a3
#
_cell.length_a   1.000
_cell.length_b   1.000
_cell.length_c   1.000
_cell.angle_alpha   90.00
_cell.angle_beta   90.00
_cell.angle_gamma   90.00
#
_symmetry.space_group_name_H-M   'P 1'
#
loop_
_entity.id
_entity.type
_entity.pdbx_description
1 polymer ?
#
loop_
_entity_poly.entity_id
_entity_poly.type
_entity_poly.pdbx_seq_one_letter_code
_entity_poly.pdbx_strand_id
1 'polypeptide(L)'
;LNMVPPKAQATVLGLTAEQVNAAIAALGMEAAISYTVAPAEGGVRIQASGQNAHGSTPEEGHNAQTALLTLLAALPLADCPSTQAIQNLVRLFPHGDHIGQALGVAQSDDLSGGLSLAFTMLTLTDTGCEGRFDSRTPLCGTDATVRLPAEAALQAAGFTVEGEIDPPHHVPATDPFLQTLACAYELYSGRESHCIAIGGGTYVHGIPGGVAFGASMPGFVSNLHGPDEHVNVADLLTAAMIYTQVILDVCGE
;
A
#
# COMPACT_ATOMS: atom_id res chain seq x y z
N LEU A 1 -7.12 -5.40 -0.46
CA LEU A 1 -6.00 -5.35 -1.42
C LEU A 1 -5.07 -4.17 -1.19
N ASN A 2 -5.56 -3.06 -0.73
CA ASN A 2 -4.84 -1.80 -0.55
C ASN A 2 -4.37 -1.54 0.90
N MET A 3 -4.08 -2.58 1.64
CA MET A 3 -3.64 -2.49 3.04
C MET A 3 -2.41 -3.35 3.30
N VAL A 4 -1.50 -2.86 4.14
CA VAL A 4 -0.42 -3.64 4.74
C VAL A 4 -1.02 -4.70 5.66
N PRO A 5 -0.74 -6.01 5.45
CA PRO A 5 -1.34 -7.07 6.24
C PRO A 5 -0.80 -7.10 7.68
N PRO A 6 -1.68 -6.92 8.71
CA PRO A 6 -1.26 -6.95 10.11
C PRO A 6 -1.09 -8.36 10.66
N LYS A 7 -1.51 -9.39 9.91
CA LYS A 7 -1.39 -10.79 10.30
C LYS A 7 -1.05 -11.65 9.10
N ALA A 8 -0.19 -12.64 9.34
CA ALA A 8 0.13 -13.69 8.38
C ALA A 8 0.34 -15.00 9.13
N GLN A 9 0.06 -16.13 8.48
CA GLN A 9 0.26 -17.45 9.10
C GLN A 9 0.80 -18.44 8.09
N ALA A 10 1.58 -19.40 8.58
CA ALA A 10 2.04 -20.55 7.82
C ALA A 10 2.04 -21.82 8.68
N THR A 11 1.84 -22.96 8.06
CA THR A 11 2.11 -24.27 8.67
C THR A 11 3.37 -24.84 8.03
N VAL A 12 4.36 -25.15 8.84
CA VAL A 12 5.64 -25.69 8.42
C VAL A 12 5.73 -27.13 8.87
N LEU A 13 5.93 -28.05 7.94
CA LEU A 13 6.01 -29.47 8.21
C LEU A 13 7.46 -29.89 8.55
N GLY A 14 7.61 -30.91 9.38
CA GLY A 14 8.91 -31.51 9.70
C GLY A 14 9.80 -30.70 10.64
N LEU A 15 9.35 -29.55 11.15
CA LEU A 15 10.07 -28.75 12.13
C LEU A 15 9.40 -28.79 13.51
N THR A 16 10.19 -28.56 14.55
CA THR A 16 9.71 -28.43 15.93
C THR A 16 9.56 -26.96 16.32
N ALA A 17 8.73 -26.69 17.33
CA ALA A 17 8.58 -25.34 17.89
C ALA A 17 9.90 -24.77 18.41
N GLU A 18 10.79 -25.59 18.93
CA GLU A 18 12.12 -25.18 19.43
C GLU A 18 12.99 -24.66 18.31
N GLN A 19 13.01 -25.34 17.16
CA GLN A 19 13.78 -24.91 15.97
C GLN A 19 13.27 -23.57 15.44
N VAL A 20 11.95 -23.40 15.36
CA VAL A 20 11.33 -22.14 14.91
C VAL A 20 11.60 -21.01 15.89
N ASN A 21 11.44 -21.25 17.21
CA ASN A 21 11.70 -20.22 18.23
C ASN A 21 13.19 -19.82 18.26
N ALA A 22 14.11 -20.74 18.02
CA ALA A 22 15.52 -20.42 17.88
C ALA A 22 15.79 -19.52 16.66
N ALA A 23 15.13 -19.78 15.53
CA ALA A 23 15.24 -18.94 14.34
C ALA A 23 14.63 -17.54 14.57
N ILE A 24 13.46 -17.44 15.24
CA ILE A 24 12.87 -16.15 15.63
C ILE A 24 13.83 -15.33 16.49
N ALA A 25 14.44 -15.95 17.49
CA ALA A 25 15.40 -15.28 18.37
C ALA A 25 16.67 -14.82 17.63
N ALA A 26 17.13 -15.59 16.64
CA ALA A 26 18.30 -15.26 15.84
C ALA A 26 18.03 -14.17 14.79
N LEU A 27 16.77 -14.03 14.33
CA LEU A 27 16.40 -13.12 13.25
C LEU A 27 16.47 -11.65 13.67
N GLY A 28 16.19 -11.33 14.94
CA GLY A 28 16.28 -9.95 15.48
C GLY A 28 15.35 -8.98 14.79
N MET A 29 14.11 -9.40 14.47
CA MET A 29 13.11 -8.55 13.86
C MET A 29 12.77 -7.32 14.74
N GLU A 30 12.25 -6.28 14.12
CA GLU A 30 11.78 -5.08 14.82
C GLU A 30 10.73 -5.40 15.90
N ALA A 31 10.69 -4.58 16.95
CA ALA A 31 9.83 -4.82 18.12
C ALA A 31 8.31 -4.80 17.82
N ALA A 32 7.92 -4.18 16.70
CA ALA A 32 6.53 -4.12 16.26
C ALA A 32 6.03 -5.43 15.62
N ILE A 33 6.94 -6.33 15.25
CA ILE A 33 6.61 -7.67 14.74
C ILE A 33 6.69 -8.68 15.89
N SER A 34 5.64 -9.47 16.05
CA SER A 34 5.61 -10.58 17.00
C SER A 34 5.24 -11.89 16.32
N TYR A 35 5.75 -13.00 16.86
CA TYR A 35 5.46 -14.34 16.36
C TYR A 35 4.86 -15.21 17.46
N THR A 36 3.89 -16.04 17.09
CA THR A 36 3.39 -17.14 17.92
C THR A 36 3.61 -18.46 17.20
N VAL A 37 4.04 -19.46 17.94
CA VAL A 37 4.30 -20.81 17.41
C VAL A 37 3.43 -21.79 18.20
N ALA A 38 2.65 -22.60 17.47
CA ALA A 38 1.78 -23.61 18.04
C ALA A 38 1.94 -24.96 17.34
N PRO A 39 1.72 -26.08 18.01
CA PRO A 39 1.72 -27.40 17.35
C PRO A 39 0.68 -27.46 16.23
N ALA A 40 1.03 -28.15 15.14
CA ALA A 40 0.13 -28.48 14.05
C ALA A 40 0.39 -29.93 13.60
N GLU A 41 -0.52 -30.50 12.83
CA GLU A 41 -0.34 -31.85 12.31
C GLU A 41 0.91 -31.95 11.42
N GLY A 42 1.83 -32.82 11.78
CA GLY A 42 3.10 -33.01 11.08
C GLY A 42 4.12 -31.91 11.23
N GLY A 43 3.89 -30.88 12.06
CA GLY A 43 4.81 -29.77 12.23
C GLY A 43 4.32 -28.67 13.16
N VAL A 44 4.50 -27.41 12.77
CA VAL A 44 4.15 -26.24 13.58
C VAL A 44 3.40 -25.20 12.76
N ARG A 45 2.50 -24.50 13.40
CA ARG A 45 1.84 -23.30 12.88
C ARG A 45 2.56 -22.07 13.43
N ILE A 46 2.93 -21.18 12.55
CA ILE A 46 3.56 -19.90 12.87
C ILE A 46 2.57 -18.81 12.48
N GLN A 47 2.30 -17.87 13.37
CA GLN A 47 1.57 -16.65 13.07
C GLN A 47 2.45 -15.45 13.36
N ALA A 48 2.62 -14.59 12.37
CA ALA A 48 3.21 -13.28 12.52
C ALA A 48 2.10 -12.23 12.74
N SER A 49 2.38 -11.27 13.60
CA SER A 49 1.52 -10.11 13.85
C SER A 49 2.35 -8.84 13.75
N GLY A 50 1.82 -7.85 13.05
CA GLY A 50 2.39 -6.54 12.84
C GLY A 50 1.31 -5.46 12.97
N GLN A 51 1.43 -4.39 12.19
CA GLN A 51 0.52 -3.26 12.20
C GLN A 51 0.02 -2.97 10.79
N ASN A 52 -1.29 -2.75 10.63
CA ASN A 52 -1.84 -2.33 9.35
C ASN A 52 -1.52 -0.86 9.05
N ALA A 53 -1.42 -0.57 7.76
CA ALA A 53 -1.42 0.78 7.21
C ALA A 53 -2.12 0.77 5.85
N HIS A 54 -2.43 1.92 5.31
CA HIS A 54 -2.94 2.02 3.95
C HIS A 54 -1.83 1.71 2.93
N GLY A 55 -2.19 1.14 1.77
CA GLY A 55 -1.21 0.78 0.73
C GLY A 55 -0.44 1.97 0.14
N SER A 56 -0.96 3.19 0.29
CA SER A 56 -0.26 4.42 -0.13
C SER A 56 0.74 4.96 0.88
N THR A 57 0.68 4.52 2.14
CA THR A 57 1.58 4.87 3.23
C THR A 57 2.08 3.60 3.96
N PRO A 58 2.70 2.66 3.21
CA PRO A 58 3.07 1.37 3.77
C PRO A 58 4.14 1.46 4.87
N GLU A 59 4.90 2.55 4.90
CA GLU A 59 5.92 2.85 5.91
C GLU A 59 5.33 3.11 7.30
N GLU A 60 4.04 3.46 7.40
CA GLU A 60 3.32 3.63 8.66
C GLU A 60 2.92 2.30 9.29
N GLY A 61 3.04 1.20 8.53
CA GLY A 61 2.66 -0.14 8.95
C GLY A 61 3.86 -1.06 9.16
N HIS A 62 3.58 -2.24 9.74
CA HIS A 62 4.55 -3.32 9.90
C HIS A 62 3.98 -4.59 9.26
N ASN A 63 4.50 -4.93 8.09
CA ASN A 63 3.96 -5.99 7.24
C ASN A 63 4.26 -7.39 7.80
N ALA A 64 3.26 -8.00 8.43
CA ALA A 64 3.39 -9.35 9.01
C ALA A 64 3.68 -10.42 7.96
N GLN A 65 3.24 -10.24 6.71
CA GLN A 65 3.45 -11.21 5.64
C GLN A 65 4.91 -11.25 5.19
N THR A 66 5.52 -10.09 4.93
CA THR A 66 6.94 -10.04 4.57
C THR A 66 7.85 -10.43 5.74
N ALA A 67 7.45 -10.10 6.98
CA ALA A 67 8.13 -10.57 8.19
C ALA A 67 8.07 -12.10 8.32
N LEU A 68 6.90 -12.71 8.07
CA LEU A 68 6.77 -14.16 8.08
C LEU A 68 7.59 -14.82 6.98
N LEU A 69 7.60 -14.26 5.76
CA LEU A 69 8.44 -14.75 4.66
C LEU A 69 9.93 -14.73 5.03
N THR A 70 10.39 -13.64 5.67
CA THR A 70 11.78 -13.52 6.13
C THR A 70 12.13 -14.62 7.16
N LEU A 71 11.22 -14.90 8.09
CA LEU A 71 11.41 -16.02 9.03
C LEU A 71 11.44 -17.36 8.30
N LEU A 72 10.49 -17.62 7.40
CA LEU A 72 10.42 -18.88 6.66
C LEU A 72 11.68 -19.11 5.83
N ALA A 73 12.23 -18.07 5.20
CA ALA A 73 13.47 -18.16 4.43
C ALA A 73 14.71 -18.49 5.29
N ALA A 74 14.68 -18.19 6.59
CA ALA A 74 15.75 -18.51 7.55
C ALA A 74 15.62 -19.91 8.16
N LEU A 75 14.49 -20.60 7.99
CA LEU A 75 14.29 -21.94 8.50
C LEU A 75 14.96 -23.00 7.60
N PRO A 76 15.40 -24.14 8.17
CA PRO A 76 15.98 -25.26 7.43
C PRO A 76 14.88 -26.07 6.71
N LEU A 77 14.20 -25.42 5.76
CA LEU A 77 13.15 -26.04 4.98
C LEU A 77 13.73 -27.02 3.94
N ALA A 78 12.97 -28.04 3.59
CA ALA A 78 13.33 -28.96 2.52
C ALA A 78 13.40 -28.21 1.17
N ASP A 79 14.31 -28.63 0.29
CA ASP A 79 14.40 -28.10 -1.07
C ASP A 79 13.19 -28.59 -1.90
N CYS A 80 12.27 -27.69 -2.18
CA CYS A 80 11.05 -27.97 -2.94
C CYS A 80 10.53 -26.66 -3.58
N PRO A 81 9.56 -26.75 -4.50
CA PRO A 81 9.04 -25.56 -5.19
C PRO A 81 8.51 -24.46 -4.27
N SER A 82 7.85 -24.82 -3.16
CA SER A 82 7.35 -23.83 -2.21
C SER A 82 8.48 -23.11 -1.46
N THR A 83 9.56 -23.81 -1.10
CA THR A 83 10.76 -23.20 -0.51
C THR A 83 11.46 -22.27 -1.50
N GLN A 84 11.57 -22.67 -2.77
CA GLN A 84 12.10 -21.83 -3.84
C GLN A 84 11.25 -20.55 -4.02
N ALA A 85 9.92 -20.67 -4.00
CA ALA A 85 9.03 -19.52 -4.06
C ALA A 85 9.23 -18.55 -2.87
N ILE A 86 9.37 -19.08 -1.63
CA ILE A 86 9.69 -18.27 -0.44
C ILE A 86 10.99 -17.50 -0.64
N GLN A 87 12.06 -18.17 -1.07
CA GLN A 87 13.37 -17.55 -1.30
C GLN A 87 13.31 -16.46 -2.38
N ASN A 88 12.54 -16.68 -3.44
CA ASN A 88 12.33 -15.70 -4.49
C ASN A 88 11.52 -14.50 -4.00
N LEU A 89 10.43 -14.74 -3.26
CA LEU A 89 9.57 -13.67 -2.72
C LEU A 89 10.30 -12.78 -1.72
N VAL A 90 11.14 -13.32 -0.85
CA VAL A 90 11.95 -12.53 0.10
C VAL A 90 12.93 -11.61 -0.63
N ARG A 91 13.47 -12.02 -1.78
CA ARG A 91 14.36 -11.18 -2.57
C ARG A 91 13.62 -10.08 -3.32
N LEU A 92 12.39 -10.34 -3.78
CA LEU A 92 11.57 -9.40 -4.54
C LEU A 92 10.82 -8.42 -3.64
N PHE A 93 10.41 -8.89 -2.45
CA PHE A 93 9.65 -8.12 -1.45
C PHE A 93 10.31 -8.26 -0.06
N PRO A 94 11.54 -7.77 0.12
CA PRO A 94 12.19 -7.84 1.42
C PRO A 94 11.40 -7.03 2.45
N HIS A 95 11.42 -7.50 3.70
CA HIS A 95 10.73 -6.80 4.78
C HIS A 95 11.31 -5.40 4.95
N GLY A 96 10.43 -4.39 5.01
CA GLY A 96 10.82 -2.97 5.10
C GLY A 96 11.06 -2.27 3.76
N ASP A 97 10.99 -2.95 2.62
CA ASP A 97 11.00 -2.27 1.32
C ASP A 97 9.60 -1.74 0.98
N HIS A 98 9.38 -0.48 1.26
CA HIS A 98 8.12 0.22 1.03
C HIS A 98 8.07 0.97 -0.30
N ILE A 99 9.16 0.97 -1.08
CA ILE A 99 9.31 1.76 -2.31
C ILE A 99 9.64 0.92 -3.55
N GLY A 100 9.70 -0.40 -3.41
CA GLY A 100 10.00 -1.31 -4.53
C GLY A 100 11.45 -1.25 -5.01
N GLN A 101 12.40 -1.00 -4.10
CA GLN A 101 13.82 -0.95 -4.43
C GLN A 101 14.31 -2.29 -4.95
N ALA A 102 13.88 -3.39 -4.34
CA ALA A 102 14.26 -4.75 -4.74
C ALA A 102 13.70 -5.16 -6.12
N LEU A 103 12.56 -4.60 -6.52
CA LEU A 103 11.99 -4.75 -7.86
C LEU A 103 12.61 -3.82 -8.90
N GLY A 104 13.46 -2.85 -8.48
CA GLY A 104 14.08 -1.87 -9.37
C GLY A 104 13.13 -0.78 -9.86
N VAL A 105 12.04 -0.50 -9.12
CA VAL A 105 11.00 0.46 -9.52
C VAL A 105 10.95 1.71 -8.65
N ALA A 106 11.80 1.80 -7.62
CA ALA A 106 11.86 2.94 -6.72
C ALA A 106 12.15 4.24 -7.47
N GLN A 107 11.27 5.22 -7.37
CA GLN A 107 11.40 6.54 -7.96
C GLN A 107 10.53 7.57 -7.24
N SER A 108 10.80 8.84 -7.44
CA SER A 108 10.05 9.95 -6.84
C SER A 108 10.13 11.22 -7.66
N ASP A 109 9.14 12.10 -7.51
CA ASP A 109 9.18 13.46 -8.03
C ASP A 109 8.71 14.48 -6.98
N ASP A 110 8.99 15.76 -7.23
CA ASP A 110 8.70 16.84 -6.28
C ASP A 110 7.21 17.16 -6.16
N LEU A 111 6.37 16.74 -7.10
CA LEU A 111 4.94 17.04 -7.12
C LEU A 111 4.11 15.96 -6.44
N SER A 112 4.38 14.70 -6.72
CA SER A 112 3.57 13.58 -6.25
C SER A 112 4.26 12.69 -5.22
N GLY A 113 5.52 12.96 -4.89
CA GLY A 113 6.28 12.18 -3.91
C GLY A 113 6.87 10.90 -4.47
N GLY A 114 7.04 9.91 -3.61
CA GLY A 114 7.67 8.63 -3.93
C GLY A 114 6.69 7.54 -4.35
N LEU A 115 7.19 6.56 -5.10
CA LEU A 115 6.49 5.31 -5.30
C LEU A 115 6.31 4.60 -3.95
N SER A 116 5.09 4.12 -3.67
CA SER A 116 4.85 3.21 -2.56
C SER A 116 4.56 1.80 -3.05
N LEU A 117 5.01 0.80 -2.27
CA LEU A 117 4.78 -0.60 -2.58
C LEU A 117 4.50 -1.41 -1.31
N ALA A 118 3.41 -2.16 -1.32
CA ALA A 118 3.05 -3.09 -0.26
C ALA A 118 2.75 -4.48 -0.82
N PHE A 119 3.40 -5.52 -0.33
CA PHE A 119 3.04 -6.90 -0.62
C PHE A 119 1.88 -7.30 0.29
N THR A 120 0.68 -7.43 -0.28
CA THR A 120 -0.58 -7.39 0.47
C THR A 120 -1.24 -8.74 0.69
N MET A 121 -1.04 -9.70 -0.21
CA MET A 121 -1.62 -11.04 -0.11
C MET A 121 -0.67 -12.10 -0.61
N LEU A 122 -0.69 -13.27 0.05
CA LEU A 122 0.01 -14.45 -0.41
C LEU A 122 -0.78 -15.70 -0.03
N THR A 123 -0.97 -16.56 -1.01
CA THR A 123 -1.40 -17.93 -0.82
C THR A 123 -0.33 -18.84 -1.39
N LEU A 124 0.31 -19.64 -0.53
CA LEU A 124 1.33 -20.59 -0.89
C LEU A 124 0.91 -21.99 -0.43
N THR A 125 0.90 -22.91 -1.34
CA THR A 125 0.56 -24.32 -1.11
C THR A 125 1.64 -25.23 -1.72
N ASP A 126 1.45 -26.52 -1.63
CA ASP A 126 2.29 -27.54 -2.31
C ASP A 126 2.12 -27.52 -3.83
N THR A 127 1.02 -26.95 -4.32
CA THR A 127 0.66 -26.97 -5.76
C THR A 127 0.69 -25.60 -6.43
N GLY A 128 0.83 -24.51 -5.67
CA GLY A 128 0.80 -23.17 -6.24
C GLY A 128 1.21 -22.05 -5.31
N CYS A 129 1.55 -20.93 -5.94
CA CYS A 129 1.88 -19.69 -5.27
C CYS A 129 1.16 -18.54 -5.98
N GLU A 130 0.28 -17.83 -5.28
CA GLU A 130 -0.37 -16.61 -5.74
C GLU A 130 -0.09 -15.49 -4.76
N GLY A 131 0.49 -14.40 -5.25
CA GLY A 131 0.77 -13.20 -4.47
C GLY A 131 0.15 -11.96 -5.10
N ARG A 132 -0.15 -10.96 -4.29
CA ARG A 132 -0.63 -9.64 -4.74
C ARG A 132 0.12 -8.54 -4.02
N PHE A 133 0.45 -7.50 -4.74
CA PHE A 133 1.01 -6.27 -4.19
C PHE A 133 0.23 -5.06 -4.69
N ASP A 134 0.22 -4.02 -3.89
CA ASP A 134 -0.31 -2.69 -4.21
C ASP A 134 0.87 -1.76 -4.43
N SER A 135 0.88 -1.00 -5.51
CA SER A 135 1.88 0.02 -5.78
C SER A 135 1.20 1.31 -6.20
N ARG A 136 1.67 2.44 -5.63
CA ARG A 136 1.23 3.78 -6.02
C ARG A 136 2.37 4.46 -6.74
N THR A 137 2.10 4.80 -7.99
CA THR A 137 3.12 5.29 -8.93
C THR A 137 3.11 6.81 -8.96
N PRO A 138 4.25 7.49 -8.75
CA PRO A 138 4.36 8.94 -8.89
C PRO A 138 4.19 9.40 -10.35
N LEU A 139 4.00 10.70 -10.56
CA LEU A 139 3.80 11.30 -11.90
C LEU A 139 4.94 10.99 -12.88
N CYS A 140 6.17 10.87 -12.38
CA CYS A 140 7.32 10.49 -13.20
C CYS A 140 7.32 9.02 -13.62
N GLY A 141 6.46 8.19 -13.02
CA GLY A 141 6.40 6.75 -13.29
C GLY A 141 5.66 6.44 -14.58
N THR A 142 6.20 5.49 -15.32
CA THR A 142 5.66 5.04 -16.60
C THR A 142 5.70 3.51 -16.68
N ASP A 143 5.05 2.95 -17.67
CA ASP A 143 5.17 1.52 -17.98
C ASP A 143 6.64 1.09 -18.08
N ALA A 144 7.47 1.89 -18.73
CA ALA A 144 8.88 1.58 -18.94
C ALA A 144 9.73 1.62 -17.67
N THR A 145 9.34 2.44 -16.69
CA THR A 145 10.11 2.62 -15.45
C THR A 145 9.52 1.88 -14.24
N VAL A 146 8.27 1.40 -14.32
CA VAL A 146 7.59 0.69 -13.21
C VAL A 146 7.14 -0.70 -13.64
N ARG A 147 6.17 -0.78 -14.58
CA ARG A 147 5.55 -2.07 -14.91
C ARG A 147 6.54 -3.05 -15.52
N LEU A 148 7.22 -2.66 -16.59
CA LEU A 148 8.13 -3.57 -17.29
C LEU A 148 9.31 -4.06 -16.42
N PRO A 149 9.99 -3.22 -15.60
CA PRO A 149 11.00 -3.70 -14.67
C PRO A 149 10.45 -4.65 -13.62
N ALA A 150 9.27 -4.34 -13.02
CA ALA A 150 8.63 -5.23 -12.04
C ALA A 150 8.26 -6.59 -12.66
N GLU A 151 7.64 -6.59 -13.84
CA GLU A 151 7.32 -7.81 -14.58
C GLU A 151 8.57 -8.63 -14.89
N ALA A 152 9.64 -7.99 -15.36
CA ALA A 152 10.89 -8.66 -15.68
C ALA A 152 11.54 -9.30 -14.44
N ALA A 153 11.52 -8.61 -13.29
CA ALA A 153 12.06 -9.14 -12.04
C ALA A 153 11.26 -10.36 -11.55
N LEU A 154 9.92 -10.26 -11.61
CA LEU A 154 9.02 -11.36 -11.22
C LEU A 154 9.15 -12.56 -12.15
N GLN A 155 9.19 -12.34 -13.47
CA GLN A 155 9.36 -13.40 -14.47
C GLN A 155 10.72 -14.08 -14.34
N ALA A 156 11.80 -13.33 -14.08
CA ALA A 156 13.12 -13.89 -13.83
C ALA A 156 13.17 -14.80 -12.57
N ALA A 157 12.25 -14.58 -11.63
CA ALA A 157 12.06 -15.41 -10.45
C ALA A 157 11.05 -16.55 -10.65
N GLY A 158 10.54 -16.74 -11.87
CA GLY A 158 9.64 -17.83 -12.24
C GLY A 158 8.15 -17.57 -11.99
N PHE A 159 7.74 -16.34 -11.73
CA PHE A 159 6.33 -15.96 -11.58
C PHE A 159 5.74 -15.45 -12.90
N THR A 160 4.46 -15.74 -13.12
CA THR A 160 3.66 -15.05 -14.11
C THR A 160 3.05 -13.82 -13.48
N VAL A 161 2.89 -12.75 -14.27
CA VAL A 161 2.38 -11.47 -13.77
C VAL A 161 1.09 -11.13 -14.51
N GLU A 162 0.08 -10.77 -13.75
CA GLU A 162 -1.19 -10.24 -14.24
C GLU A 162 -1.45 -8.92 -13.52
N GLY A 163 -1.90 -7.92 -14.24
CA GLY A 163 -2.24 -6.61 -13.69
C GLY A 163 -2.13 -5.50 -14.72
N GLU A 164 -2.74 -4.38 -14.38
CA GLU A 164 -2.71 -3.14 -15.16
C GLU A 164 -2.17 -2.03 -14.27
N ILE A 165 -1.58 -1.01 -14.88
CA ILE A 165 -1.23 0.24 -14.23
C ILE A 165 -2.22 1.31 -14.69
N ASP A 166 -2.94 1.89 -13.75
CA ASP A 166 -3.65 3.13 -13.98
C ASP A 166 -2.62 4.26 -14.04
N PRO A 167 -2.59 5.06 -15.12
CA PRO A 167 -1.63 6.16 -15.21
C PRO A 167 -1.91 7.19 -14.11
N PRO A 168 -0.85 7.85 -13.57
CA PRO A 168 -1.05 8.91 -12.60
C PRO A 168 -1.92 10.04 -13.17
N HIS A 169 -2.81 10.60 -12.34
CA HIS A 169 -3.69 11.70 -12.71
C HIS A 169 -3.21 13.02 -12.10
N HIS A 170 -3.09 14.05 -12.92
CA HIS A 170 -2.64 15.37 -12.47
C HIS A 170 -3.35 16.49 -13.24
N VAL A 171 -3.79 17.51 -12.51
CA VAL A 171 -4.26 18.77 -13.07
C VAL A 171 -3.37 19.89 -12.53
N PRO A 172 -2.77 20.75 -13.41
CA PRO A 172 -1.88 21.80 -12.97
C PRO A 172 -2.58 22.81 -12.04
N ALA A 173 -1.88 23.29 -11.03
CA ALA A 173 -2.42 24.28 -10.09
C ALA A 173 -2.90 25.57 -10.77
N THR A 174 -2.43 25.88 -11.98
CA THR A 174 -2.83 27.03 -12.79
C THR A 174 -4.12 26.82 -13.59
N ASP A 175 -4.73 25.64 -13.52
CA ASP A 175 -5.98 25.34 -14.21
C ASP A 175 -7.12 26.25 -13.69
N PRO A 176 -7.92 26.90 -14.57
CA PRO A 176 -8.97 27.83 -14.17
C PRO A 176 -10.04 27.19 -13.27
N PHE A 177 -10.39 25.93 -13.53
CA PHE A 177 -11.36 25.22 -12.70
C PHE A 177 -10.81 25.00 -11.27
N LEU A 178 -9.53 24.61 -11.17
CA LEU A 178 -8.88 24.41 -9.88
C LEU A 178 -8.76 25.73 -9.11
N GLN A 179 -8.50 26.84 -9.79
CA GLN A 179 -8.52 28.18 -9.16
C GLN A 179 -9.92 28.55 -8.63
N THR A 180 -10.98 28.19 -9.32
CA THR A 180 -12.36 28.39 -8.83
C THR A 180 -12.61 27.60 -7.55
N LEU A 181 -12.16 26.33 -7.50
CA LEU A 181 -12.27 25.51 -6.29
C LEU A 181 -11.48 26.12 -5.12
N ALA A 182 -10.26 26.58 -5.39
CA ALA A 182 -9.39 27.23 -4.40
C ALA A 182 -10.03 28.48 -3.81
N CYS A 183 -10.55 29.38 -4.64
CA CYS A 183 -11.24 30.60 -4.20
C CYS A 183 -12.45 30.31 -3.32
N ALA A 184 -13.30 29.35 -3.72
CA ALA A 184 -14.45 28.96 -2.92
C ALA A 184 -14.04 28.33 -1.57
N TYR A 185 -12.99 27.52 -1.56
CA TYR A 185 -12.44 26.95 -0.34
C TYR A 185 -11.95 28.03 0.63
N GLU A 186 -11.16 28.99 0.15
CA GLU A 186 -10.64 30.10 0.98
C GLU A 186 -11.76 30.98 1.54
N LEU A 187 -12.77 31.28 0.70
CA LEU A 187 -13.90 32.12 1.08
C LEU A 187 -14.70 31.54 2.26
N TYR A 188 -14.98 30.25 2.26
CA TYR A 188 -15.85 29.65 3.26
C TYR A 188 -15.11 28.93 4.39
N SER A 189 -13.90 28.45 4.17
CA SER A 189 -13.10 27.82 5.23
C SER A 189 -12.26 28.83 6.02
N GLY A 190 -11.96 30.01 5.44
CA GLY A 190 -11.02 30.98 5.99
C GLY A 190 -9.57 30.48 6.02
N ARG A 191 -9.23 29.45 5.26
CA ARG A 191 -7.91 28.81 5.20
C ARG A 191 -7.29 29.04 3.83
N GLU A 192 -5.98 29.09 3.76
CA GLU A 192 -5.22 29.11 2.51
C GLU A 192 -5.39 27.78 1.78
N SER A 193 -5.65 27.86 0.47
CA SER A 193 -5.78 26.71 -0.41
C SER A 193 -4.40 26.24 -0.89
N HIS A 194 -4.24 24.94 -1.03
CA HIS A 194 -3.08 24.35 -1.67
C HIS A 194 -3.44 23.00 -2.29
N CYS A 195 -2.78 22.69 -3.41
CA CYS A 195 -2.92 21.38 -4.03
C CYS A 195 -2.11 20.35 -3.24
N ILE A 196 -2.68 19.16 -3.09
CA ILE A 196 -2.02 18.02 -2.46
C ILE A 196 -2.01 16.84 -3.42
N ALA A 197 -0.97 16.02 -3.36
CA ALA A 197 -0.95 14.72 -3.99
C ALA A 197 -1.40 13.65 -2.98
N ILE A 198 -2.19 12.69 -3.45
CA ILE A 198 -2.62 11.54 -2.65
C ILE A 198 -2.34 10.25 -3.41
N GLY A 199 -1.90 9.21 -2.72
CA GLY A 199 -1.68 7.89 -3.29
C GLY A 199 -2.98 7.08 -3.49
N GLY A 200 -4.15 7.68 -3.22
CA GLY A 200 -5.46 7.04 -3.39
C GLY A 200 -6.06 7.27 -4.77
N GLY A 201 -6.69 6.26 -5.35
CA GLY A 201 -7.51 6.40 -6.54
C GLY A 201 -8.90 6.94 -6.21
N THR A 202 -9.42 7.81 -7.06
CA THR A 202 -10.82 8.29 -6.99
C THR A 202 -11.47 8.16 -8.37
N TYR A 203 -12.80 8.27 -8.44
CA TYR A 203 -13.53 8.19 -9.71
C TYR A 203 -13.19 9.34 -10.69
N VAL A 204 -12.51 10.39 -10.25
CA VAL A 204 -12.05 11.47 -11.15
C VAL A 204 -10.86 11.08 -12.02
N HIS A 205 -10.16 9.98 -11.73
CA HIS A 205 -9.04 9.49 -12.54
C HIS A 205 -9.39 9.30 -14.02
N GLY A 206 -10.61 8.87 -14.32
CA GLY A 206 -11.11 8.69 -15.69
C GLY A 206 -11.72 9.95 -16.31
N ILE A 207 -11.69 11.11 -15.64
CA ILE A 207 -12.31 12.34 -16.11
C ILE A 207 -11.22 13.35 -16.48
N PRO A 208 -11.02 13.68 -17.78
CA PRO A 208 -10.07 14.70 -18.16
C PRO A 208 -10.34 16.04 -17.47
N GLY A 209 -9.31 16.60 -16.80
CA GLY A 209 -9.45 17.85 -16.02
C GLY A 209 -10.20 17.70 -14.70
N GLY A 210 -10.67 16.51 -14.35
CA GLY A 210 -11.32 16.24 -13.06
C GLY A 210 -10.30 16.30 -11.91
N VAL A 211 -10.71 16.85 -10.77
CA VAL A 211 -9.88 16.89 -9.55
C VAL A 211 -10.66 16.36 -8.36
N ALA A 212 -9.97 15.65 -7.47
CA ALA A 212 -10.53 15.31 -6.19
C ALA A 212 -10.58 16.56 -5.31
N PHE A 213 -11.74 16.86 -4.79
CA PHE A 213 -11.99 18.01 -3.93
C PHE A 213 -12.89 17.57 -2.79
N GLY A 214 -12.34 17.48 -1.59
CA GLY A 214 -12.97 16.78 -0.49
C GLY A 214 -13.65 17.67 0.53
N ALA A 215 -14.51 17.03 1.35
CA ALA A 215 -15.21 17.62 2.47
C ALA A 215 -14.44 17.56 3.79
N SER A 216 -13.34 16.80 3.87
CA SER A 216 -12.52 16.71 5.07
C SER A 216 -11.65 17.95 5.22
N MET A 217 -11.71 18.59 6.37
CA MET A 217 -10.88 19.74 6.68
C MET A 217 -9.53 19.30 7.25
N PRO A 218 -8.45 20.06 6.99
CA PRO A 218 -7.13 19.76 7.54
C PRO A 218 -7.12 19.62 9.06
N GLY A 219 -6.46 18.56 9.55
CA GLY A 219 -6.35 18.27 10.98
C GLY A 219 -7.50 17.44 11.57
N PHE A 220 -8.49 17.07 10.78
CA PHE A 220 -9.55 16.16 11.21
C PHE A 220 -9.21 14.71 10.83
N VAL A 221 -9.29 13.80 11.80
CA VAL A 221 -9.06 12.36 11.61
C VAL A 221 -10.42 11.67 11.54
N SER A 222 -10.82 11.24 10.34
CA SER A 222 -12.13 10.64 10.08
C SER A 222 -12.21 9.13 10.29
N ASN A 223 -11.09 8.45 10.54
CA ASN A 223 -10.96 6.98 10.48
C ASN A 223 -11.41 6.38 9.12
N LEU A 224 -11.06 7.06 8.03
CA LEU A 224 -11.42 6.67 6.67
C LEU A 224 -11.18 5.16 6.43
N HIS A 225 -12.21 4.44 5.96
CA HIS A 225 -12.23 2.99 5.77
C HIS A 225 -12.05 2.16 7.06
N GLY A 226 -12.07 2.79 8.22
CA GLY A 226 -11.94 2.14 9.52
C GLY A 226 -13.26 2.00 10.28
N PRO A 227 -13.23 1.32 11.44
CA PRO A 227 -14.38 1.30 12.34
C PRO A 227 -14.64 2.71 12.88
N ASP A 228 -15.93 3.03 13.11
CA ASP A 228 -16.38 4.34 13.60
C ASP A 228 -15.94 5.53 12.71
N GLU A 229 -15.91 5.33 11.40
CA GLU A 229 -15.70 6.42 10.44
C GLU A 229 -16.73 7.53 10.68
N HIS A 230 -16.25 8.77 10.79
CA HIS A 230 -17.09 9.90 11.19
C HIS A 230 -16.69 11.19 10.50
N VAL A 231 -17.55 12.19 10.56
CA VAL A 231 -17.35 13.54 10.01
C VAL A 231 -17.77 14.58 11.05
N ASN A 232 -17.08 15.73 11.04
CA ASN A 232 -17.50 16.89 11.81
C ASN A 232 -18.66 17.59 11.10
N VAL A 233 -19.78 17.80 11.78
CA VAL A 233 -20.98 18.42 11.20
C VAL A 233 -20.71 19.85 10.74
N ALA A 234 -19.91 20.64 11.47
CA ALA A 234 -19.55 21.99 11.06
C ALA A 234 -18.72 22.00 9.76
N ASP A 235 -17.79 21.06 9.62
CA ASP A 235 -16.99 20.90 8.41
C ASP A 235 -17.86 20.46 7.22
N LEU A 236 -18.82 19.57 7.45
CA LEU A 236 -19.78 19.15 6.42
C LEU A 236 -20.64 20.33 5.91
N LEU A 237 -21.10 21.19 6.81
CA LEU A 237 -21.84 22.41 6.44
C LEU A 237 -20.95 23.39 5.67
N THR A 238 -19.70 23.58 6.08
CA THR A 238 -18.73 24.39 5.35
C THR A 238 -18.48 23.83 3.96
N ALA A 239 -18.30 22.52 3.83
CA ALA A 239 -18.16 21.85 2.54
C ALA A 239 -19.38 22.06 1.64
N ALA A 240 -20.60 21.99 2.20
CA ALA A 240 -21.83 22.25 1.43
C ALA A 240 -21.87 23.69 0.89
N MET A 241 -21.42 24.68 1.67
CA MET A 241 -21.31 26.07 1.20
C MET A 241 -20.29 26.21 0.07
N ILE A 242 -19.11 25.59 0.24
CA ILE A 242 -18.04 25.58 -0.78
C ILE A 242 -18.57 24.98 -2.09
N TYR A 243 -19.16 23.79 -2.06
CA TYR A 243 -19.69 23.14 -3.26
C TYR A 243 -20.81 23.95 -3.91
N THR A 244 -21.69 24.60 -3.12
CA THR A 244 -22.73 25.47 -3.65
C THR A 244 -22.13 26.64 -4.41
N GLN A 245 -21.11 27.29 -3.85
CA GLN A 245 -20.40 28.39 -4.51
C GLN A 245 -19.76 27.95 -5.82
N VAL A 246 -19.02 26.81 -5.77
CA VAL A 246 -18.37 26.26 -6.98
C VAL A 246 -19.40 25.99 -8.10
N ILE A 247 -20.56 25.42 -7.76
CA ILE A 247 -21.64 25.19 -8.75
C ILE A 247 -22.13 26.49 -9.34
N LEU A 248 -22.32 27.54 -8.52
CA LEU A 248 -22.72 28.84 -8.99
C LEU A 248 -21.68 29.49 -9.90
N ASP A 249 -20.39 29.36 -9.54
CA ASP A 249 -19.30 29.98 -10.31
C ASP A 249 -19.03 29.26 -11.64
N VAL A 250 -19.26 27.94 -11.69
CA VAL A 250 -18.99 27.11 -12.90
C VAL A 250 -20.23 27.02 -13.80
N CYS A 251 -21.41 26.94 -13.22
CA CYS A 251 -22.68 26.71 -13.96
C CYS A 251 -23.61 27.91 -13.97
N GLY A 252 -23.34 28.96 -13.20
CA GLY A 252 -24.13 30.21 -13.20
C GLY A 252 -23.91 31.01 -14.49
N GLU A 253 -25.00 31.61 -15.02
CA GLU A 253 -24.95 32.57 -16.14
C GLU A 253 -24.54 33.96 -15.67
#